data_8e03251b2e73ca4925e8f58eb69cbab3
#
_entry.id   8e03251b2e73ca4925e8f58eb69cbab3
#
_cell.length_a   1.000
_cell.length_b   1.000
_cell.length_c   1.000
_cell.angle_alpha   90.00
_cell.angle_beta   90.00
_cell.angle_gamma   90.00
#
_symmetry.space_group_name_H-M   'P 1'
#
loop_
_entity.id
_entity.type
_entity.pdbx_description
1 polymer ?
#
loop_
_entity_poly.entity_id
_entity_poly.type
_entity_poly.pdbx_seq_one_letter_code
_entity_poly.pdbx_strand_id
1 'polypeptide(L)'
;KNFILKMLSSVNSDVIIIMYDHSPQSHLADIWELYYSEKRINLPGITELENVITELSLKYKFYDIDEYNLPVFDDFDSLLNSVISQIFITPDKESIEKLSNVLKNYMTIDKDQFVFPLNLKRKLKGIVIDKVWGEFYDFFLAKADIAS
;
A
#
# COMPACT_ATOMS: atom_id res chain seq x y z
N LYS A 1 -1.51 -16.52 -0.73
CA LYS A 1 -0.84 -17.68 -0.12
C LYS A 1 0.14 -18.32 -1.09
N ASN A 2 -0.29 -18.83 -2.26
CA ASN A 2 0.57 -19.54 -3.22
C ASN A 2 1.83 -18.76 -3.63
N PHE A 3 1.75 -17.43 -3.75
CA PHE A 3 2.90 -16.59 -4.08
C PHE A 3 4.01 -16.67 -3.01
N ILE A 4 3.64 -16.53 -1.73
CA ILE A 4 4.61 -16.61 -0.61
C ILE A 4 5.26 -18.01 -0.58
N LEU A 5 4.45 -19.06 -0.71
CA LEU A 5 4.94 -20.43 -0.74
C LEU A 5 5.93 -20.65 -1.90
N LYS A 6 5.61 -20.15 -3.09
CA LYS A 6 6.47 -20.24 -4.26
C LYS A 6 7.79 -19.47 -4.08
N MET A 7 7.75 -18.27 -3.48
CA MET A 7 8.98 -17.52 -3.17
C MET A 7 9.88 -18.33 -2.24
N LEU A 8 9.33 -18.86 -1.14
CA LEU A 8 10.08 -19.63 -0.15
C LEU A 8 10.68 -20.90 -0.75
N SER A 9 9.98 -21.59 -1.66
CA SER A 9 10.50 -22.78 -2.35
C SER A 9 11.62 -22.46 -3.34
N SER A 10 11.70 -21.22 -3.84
CA SER A 10 12.64 -20.80 -4.87
C SER A 10 13.95 -20.24 -4.32
N VAL A 11 14.08 -20.06 -3.01
CA VAL A 11 15.28 -19.48 -2.39
C VAL A 11 15.93 -20.45 -1.41
N ASN A 12 17.24 -20.26 -1.14
CA ASN A 12 18.00 -21.04 -0.16
C ASN A 12 18.30 -20.28 1.13
N SER A 13 17.71 -19.12 1.32
CA SER A 13 17.90 -18.23 2.47
C SER A 13 16.57 -17.62 2.91
N ASP A 14 16.61 -16.80 3.93
CA ASP A 14 15.46 -16.07 4.39
C ASP A 14 14.86 -15.19 3.29
N VAL A 15 13.55 -15.00 3.33
CA VAL A 15 12.84 -14.09 2.43
C VAL A 15 12.60 -12.77 3.14
N ILE A 16 13.02 -11.68 2.52
CA ILE A 16 12.78 -10.32 3.00
C ILE A 16 11.73 -9.67 2.11
N ILE A 17 10.64 -9.21 2.73
CA ILE A 17 9.57 -8.47 2.04
C ILE A 17 9.49 -7.08 2.66
N ILE A 18 9.61 -6.05 1.83
CA ILE A 18 9.49 -4.66 2.24
C ILE A 18 8.22 -4.09 1.63
N MET A 19 7.34 -3.56 2.46
CA MET A 19 6.05 -3.00 2.04
C MET A 19 5.69 -1.77 2.87
N TYR A 20 4.80 -0.96 2.33
CA TYR A 20 4.12 0.06 3.12
C TYR A 20 3.08 -0.57 4.07
N ASP A 21 2.85 0.08 5.21
CA ASP A 21 1.79 -0.29 6.16
C ASP A 21 0.40 -0.23 5.50
N HIS A 22 0.22 0.72 4.59
CA HIS A 22 -0.97 0.88 3.77
C HIS A 22 -0.60 0.92 2.28
N SER A 23 -1.58 0.72 1.42
CA SER A 23 -1.39 0.88 -0.03
C SER A 23 -0.71 2.23 -0.38
N PRO A 24 0.20 2.27 -1.36
CA PRO A 24 0.87 3.51 -1.77
C PRO A 24 -0.08 4.68 -2.10
N GLN A 25 -1.31 4.39 -2.51
CA GLN A 25 -2.33 5.38 -2.85
C GLN A 25 -3.40 5.57 -1.76
N SER A 26 -3.21 5.02 -0.56
CA SER A 26 -4.19 5.13 0.53
C SER A 26 -4.46 6.59 0.95
N HIS A 27 -3.47 7.47 0.80
CA HIS A 27 -3.62 8.91 1.05
C HIS A 27 -4.60 9.63 0.12
N LEU A 28 -4.98 9.00 -0.99
CA LEU A 28 -5.97 9.52 -1.93
C LEU A 28 -7.38 8.94 -1.69
N ALA A 29 -7.56 8.08 -0.69
CA ALA A 29 -8.84 7.41 -0.44
C ALA A 29 -9.95 8.42 -0.13
N ASP A 30 -9.67 9.42 0.71
CA ASP A 30 -10.64 10.45 1.05
C ASP A 30 -10.96 11.36 -0.14
N ILE A 31 -9.93 11.71 -0.94
CA ILE A 31 -10.12 12.50 -2.16
C ILE A 31 -10.98 11.71 -3.17
N TRP A 32 -10.74 10.42 -3.30
CA TRP A 32 -11.57 9.52 -4.11
C TRP A 32 -13.03 9.56 -3.66
N GLU A 33 -13.28 9.36 -2.35
CA GLU A 33 -14.63 9.36 -1.79
C GLU A 33 -15.34 10.70 -2.00
N LEU A 34 -14.64 11.82 -1.78
CA LEU A 34 -15.17 13.17 -2.01
C LEU A 34 -15.48 13.45 -3.49
N TYR A 35 -14.68 12.89 -4.40
CA TYR A 35 -14.86 13.12 -5.82
C TYR A 35 -15.93 12.19 -6.44
N TYR A 36 -15.85 10.87 -6.18
CA TYR A 36 -16.72 9.87 -6.79
C TYR A 36 -17.98 9.57 -5.97
N SER A 37 -18.07 10.07 -4.72
CA SER A 37 -19.14 9.75 -3.77
C SER A 37 -19.25 8.24 -3.49
N GLU A 38 -18.15 7.54 -3.58
CA GLU A 38 -18.03 6.11 -3.30
C GLU A 38 -16.77 5.81 -2.49
N LYS A 39 -16.88 4.86 -1.57
CA LYS A 39 -15.76 4.47 -0.73
C LYS A 39 -14.74 3.66 -1.53
N ARG A 40 -13.48 4.09 -1.51
CA ARG A 40 -12.38 3.33 -2.10
C ARG A 40 -12.05 2.11 -1.26
N ILE A 41 -11.97 0.93 -1.89
CA ILE A 41 -11.44 -0.26 -1.25
C ILE A 41 -9.92 -0.13 -1.17
N ASN A 42 -9.38 -0.12 0.04
CA ASN A 42 -7.94 -0.12 0.24
C ASN A 42 -7.31 -1.42 -0.27
N LEU A 43 -6.22 -1.29 -0.99
CA LEU A 43 -5.41 -2.45 -1.39
C LEU A 43 -4.68 -3.01 -0.15
N PRO A 44 -4.35 -4.32 -0.16
CA PRO A 44 -3.63 -4.96 0.93
C PRO A 44 -2.29 -4.27 1.22
N GLY A 45 -2.00 -4.12 2.50
CA GLY A 45 -0.72 -3.65 3.02
C GLY A 45 0.01 -4.73 3.81
N ILE A 46 0.91 -4.29 4.69
CA ILE A 46 1.74 -5.21 5.50
C ILE A 46 0.91 -6.05 6.47
N THR A 47 -0.21 -5.51 6.99
CA THR A 47 -1.08 -6.21 7.94
C THR A 47 -1.75 -7.42 7.31
N GLU A 48 -2.23 -7.28 6.07
CA GLU A 48 -2.83 -8.40 5.33
C GLU A 48 -1.79 -9.45 4.96
N LEU A 49 -0.55 -9.03 4.67
CA LEU A 49 0.57 -9.95 4.47
C LEU A 49 0.88 -10.72 5.75
N GLU A 50 0.93 -10.05 6.90
CA GLU A 50 1.13 -10.68 8.20
C GLU A 50 0.09 -11.75 8.49
N ASN A 51 -1.18 -11.46 8.23
CA ASN A 51 -2.25 -12.43 8.39
C ASN A 51 -2.01 -13.69 7.54
N VAL A 52 -1.59 -13.52 6.28
CA VAL A 52 -1.27 -14.65 5.39
C VAL A 52 -0.08 -15.48 5.92
N ILE A 53 0.97 -14.81 6.41
CA ILE A 53 2.17 -15.48 6.95
C ILE A 53 1.81 -16.26 8.22
N THR A 54 0.98 -15.68 9.09
CA THR A 54 0.47 -16.32 10.32
C THR A 54 -0.40 -17.54 10.00
N GLU A 55 -1.32 -17.42 9.02
CA GLU A 55 -2.13 -18.57 8.58
C GLU A 55 -1.30 -19.71 8.00
N LEU A 56 -0.16 -19.39 7.37
CA LEU A 56 0.80 -20.37 6.87
C LEU A 56 1.70 -20.94 7.98
N SER A 57 1.52 -20.49 9.23
CA SER A 57 2.34 -20.88 10.38
C SER A 57 3.85 -20.67 10.18
N LEU A 58 4.21 -19.66 9.38
CA LEU A 58 5.60 -19.32 9.12
C LEU A 58 6.18 -18.49 10.25
N LYS A 59 7.45 -18.72 10.59
CA LYS A 59 8.17 -17.85 11.53
C LYS A 59 8.65 -16.61 10.78
N TYR A 60 8.44 -15.45 11.40
CA TYR A 60 8.83 -14.17 10.84
C TYR A 60 9.23 -13.17 11.92
N LYS A 61 9.94 -12.12 11.49
CA LYS A 61 10.27 -10.95 12.32
C LYS A 61 9.87 -9.69 11.58
N PHE A 62 9.34 -8.73 12.33
CA PHE A 62 9.02 -7.40 11.84
C PHE A 62 10.16 -6.43 12.10
N TYR A 63 10.35 -5.51 11.16
CA TYR A 63 11.25 -4.37 11.26
C TYR A 63 10.52 -3.11 10.80
N ASP A 64 10.51 -2.08 11.63
CA ASP A 64 10.19 -0.73 11.19
C ASP A 64 11.42 -0.18 10.45
N ILE A 65 11.25 0.22 9.19
CA ILE A 65 12.37 0.67 8.35
C ILE A 65 12.44 2.18 8.39
N ASP A 66 11.37 2.86 7.98
CA ASP A 66 11.35 4.33 7.93
C ASP A 66 9.93 4.88 7.82
N GLU A 67 9.76 6.17 8.12
CA GLU A 67 8.55 6.92 7.84
C GLU A 67 8.76 7.75 6.57
N TYR A 68 7.84 7.64 5.62
CA TYR A 68 7.84 8.45 4.43
C TYR A 68 6.84 9.60 4.56
N ASN A 69 7.32 10.79 4.29
CA ASN A 69 6.44 11.92 4.11
C ASN A 69 5.62 11.75 2.84
N LEU A 70 4.36 12.15 2.89
CA LEU A 70 3.56 12.28 1.68
C LEU A 70 4.15 13.38 0.79
N PRO A 71 3.89 13.32 -0.53
CA PRO A 71 4.36 14.36 -1.42
C PRO A 71 3.79 15.72 -1.00
N VAL A 72 4.62 16.76 -1.13
CA VAL A 72 4.24 18.14 -0.98
C VAL A 72 4.31 18.82 -2.36
N PHE A 73 3.51 19.86 -2.57
CA PHE A 73 3.41 20.53 -3.86
C PHE A 73 3.57 22.04 -3.68
N ASP A 74 4.47 22.64 -4.46
CA ASP A 74 4.76 24.07 -4.41
C ASP A 74 3.64 24.91 -5.05
N ASP A 75 2.87 24.30 -5.96
CA ASP A 75 1.77 24.97 -6.63
C ASP A 75 0.55 24.06 -6.81
N PHE A 76 -0.60 24.67 -6.99
CA PHE A 76 -1.87 23.96 -7.12
C PHE A 76 -1.99 23.16 -8.41
N ASP A 77 -1.37 23.60 -9.50
CA ASP A 77 -1.47 22.90 -10.80
C ASP A 77 -0.67 21.60 -10.75
N SER A 78 0.49 21.58 -10.10
CA SER A 78 1.27 20.35 -9.85
C SER A 78 0.51 19.35 -8.99
N LEU A 79 -0.14 19.80 -7.92
CA LEU A 79 -1.03 18.98 -7.10
C LEU A 79 -2.18 18.40 -7.94
N LEU A 80 -2.89 19.26 -8.67
CA LEU A 80 -4.05 18.88 -9.47
C LEU A 80 -3.69 17.83 -10.52
N ASN A 81 -2.62 18.04 -11.29
CA ASN A 81 -2.13 17.11 -12.30
C ASN A 81 -1.69 15.76 -11.69
N SER A 82 -1.03 15.81 -10.55
CA SER A 82 -0.63 14.61 -9.82
C SER A 82 -1.84 13.77 -9.41
N VAL A 83 -2.87 14.40 -8.85
CA VAL A 83 -4.07 13.69 -8.39
C VAL A 83 -4.90 13.17 -9.56
N ILE A 84 -5.09 13.96 -10.64
CA ILE A 84 -5.80 13.52 -11.86
C ILE A 84 -5.26 12.18 -12.35
N SER A 85 -3.94 12.07 -12.47
CA SER A 85 -3.29 10.85 -12.98
C SER A 85 -3.46 9.64 -12.04
N GLN A 86 -3.51 9.87 -10.73
CA GLN A 86 -3.55 8.81 -9.73
C GLN A 86 -4.95 8.29 -9.41
N ILE A 87 -5.99 9.10 -9.63
CA ILE A 87 -7.39 8.68 -9.42
C ILE A 87 -8.16 8.52 -10.74
N PHE A 88 -7.45 8.51 -11.87
CA PHE A 88 -7.98 8.18 -13.20
C PHE A 88 -9.11 9.08 -13.69
N ILE A 89 -9.00 10.39 -13.45
CA ILE A 89 -9.96 11.38 -13.95
C ILE A 89 -9.67 11.70 -15.41
N THR A 90 -10.72 11.71 -16.23
CA THR A 90 -10.65 12.31 -17.58
C THR A 90 -10.55 13.83 -17.44
N PRO A 91 -9.52 14.49 -18.00
CA PRO A 91 -9.26 15.92 -17.74
C PRO A 91 -10.14 16.84 -18.60
N ASP A 92 -11.47 16.71 -18.50
CA ASP A 92 -12.40 17.68 -19.04
C ASP A 92 -12.66 18.83 -18.06
N LYS A 93 -13.25 19.91 -18.54
CA LYS A 93 -13.45 21.14 -17.76
C LYS A 93 -14.26 20.91 -16.47
N GLU A 94 -15.34 20.13 -16.55
CA GLU A 94 -16.23 19.88 -15.40
C GLU A 94 -15.52 19.03 -14.35
N SER A 95 -14.84 17.97 -14.78
CA SER A 95 -14.05 17.08 -13.92
C SER A 95 -12.92 17.82 -13.21
N ILE A 96 -12.21 18.69 -13.94
CA ILE A 96 -11.14 19.52 -13.35
C ILE A 96 -11.70 20.49 -12.32
N GLU A 97 -12.81 21.17 -12.60
CA GLU A 97 -13.44 22.12 -11.68
C GLU A 97 -13.91 21.42 -10.41
N LYS A 98 -14.57 20.27 -10.55
CA LYS A 98 -15.01 19.43 -9.43
C LYS A 98 -13.83 19.01 -8.55
N LEU A 99 -12.76 18.47 -9.16
CA LEU A 99 -11.57 18.05 -8.41
C LEU A 99 -10.88 19.23 -7.73
N SER A 100 -10.78 20.37 -8.42
CA SER A 100 -10.17 21.58 -7.84
C SER A 100 -10.88 22.03 -6.57
N ASN A 101 -12.22 21.95 -6.56
CA ASN A 101 -13.02 22.27 -5.37
C ASN A 101 -12.79 21.26 -4.24
N VAL A 102 -12.71 19.96 -4.54
CA VAL A 102 -12.37 18.94 -3.57
C VAL A 102 -10.99 19.20 -2.96
N LEU A 103 -9.96 19.42 -3.78
CA LEU A 103 -8.60 19.61 -3.31
C LEU A 103 -8.43 20.88 -2.47
N LYS A 104 -9.04 22.00 -2.87
CA LYS A 104 -8.99 23.27 -2.10
C LYS A 104 -9.59 23.13 -0.70
N ASN A 105 -10.58 22.26 -0.53
CA ASN A 105 -11.22 22.03 0.77
C ASN A 105 -10.53 20.93 1.61
N TYR A 106 -9.80 20.01 0.97
CA TYR A 106 -9.18 18.87 1.64
C TYR A 106 -7.72 19.13 2.03
N MET A 107 -6.95 19.77 1.15
CA MET A 107 -5.53 20.02 1.38
C MET A 107 -5.33 21.14 2.39
N THR A 108 -4.20 21.09 3.10
CA THR A 108 -3.74 22.17 3.97
C THR A 108 -2.55 22.88 3.33
N ILE A 109 -2.33 24.15 3.73
CA ILE A 109 -1.16 24.91 3.31
C ILE A 109 -0.21 25.01 4.51
N ASP A 110 1.00 24.51 4.32
CA ASP A 110 2.11 24.65 5.26
C ASP A 110 3.32 25.25 4.53
N LYS A 111 3.83 26.37 5.03
CA LYS A 111 4.99 27.08 4.43
C LYS A 111 4.86 27.31 2.92
N ASP A 112 3.71 27.80 2.50
CA ASP A 112 3.35 28.07 1.10
C ASP A 112 3.26 26.80 0.20
N GLN A 113 3.26 25.62 0.78
CA GLN A 113 3.12 24.34 0.06
C GLN A 113 1.79 23.67 0.36
N PHE A 114 1.24 22.98 -0.64
CA PHE A 114 0.07 22.13 -0.45
C PHE A 114 0.50 20.79 0.13
N VAL A 115 -0.06 20.44 1.29
CA VAL A 115 0.27 19.23 2.03
C VAL A 115 -1.01 18.42 2.33
N PHE A 116 -0.87 17.11 2.35
CA PHE A 116 -1.93 16.23 2.84
C PHE A 116 -2.10 16.39 4.36
N PRO A 117 -3.28 16.09 4.91
CA PRO A 117 -3.49 16.11 6.36
C PRO A 117 -2.42 15.29 7.11
N LEU A 118 -1.93 15.80 8.22
CA LEU A 118 -0.78 15.26 8.98
C LEU A 118 -0.95 13.83 9.50
N ASN A 119 -2.16 13.31 9.56
CA ASN A 119 -2.45 11.94 10.01
C ASN A 119 -2.19 10.85 8.96
N LEU A 120 -1.78 11.23 7.76
CA LEU A 120 -1.59 10.31 6.63
C LEU A 120 -0.12 9.95 6.36
N LYS A 121 0.71 9.83 7.40
CA LYS A 121 2.09 9.36 7.24
C LYS A 121 2.12 7.93 6.75
N ARG A 122 3.05 7.63 5.85
CA ARG A 122 3.34 6.28 5.38
C ARG A 122 4.51 5.70 6.16
N LYS A 123 4.36 4.46 6.62
CA LYS A 123 5.45 3.71 7.25
C LYS A 123 5.89 2.58 6.32
N LEU A 124 7.20 2.46 6.17
CA LEU A 124 7.81 1.34 5.48
C LEU A 124 8.19 0.28 6.51
N LYS A 125 7.75 -0.94 6.28
CA LYS A 125 8.00 -2.08 7.16
C LYS A 125 8.64 -3.21 6.40
N GLY A 126 9.51 -3.96 7.08
CA GLY A 126 10.12 -5.17 6.59
C GLY A 126 9.60 -6.40 7.34
N ILE A 127 9.36 -7.48 6.61
CA ILE A 127 9.14 -8.80 7.18
C ILE A 127 10.28 -9.69 6.71
N VAL A 128 10.94 -10.34 7.66
CA VAL A 128 11.91 -11.41 7.37
C VAL A 128 11.26 -12.73 7.75
N ILE A 129 11.11 -13.61 6.77
CA ILE A 129 10.55 -14.96 6.94
C ILE A 129 11.71 -15.95 6.97
N ASP A 130 11.88 -16.64 8.09
CA ASP A 130 12.97 -17.62 8.30
C ASP A 130 12.73 -18.85 7.42
N LYS A 131 13.74 -19.27 6.66
CA LYS A 131 13.68 -20.49 5.84
C LYS A 131 13.88 -21.78 6.64
N VAL A 132 14.29 -21.75 7.89
CA VAL A 132 14.59 -22.92 8.73
C VAL A 132 13.44 -23.97 8.78
N TRP A 133 12.28 -23.64 8.20
CA TRP A 133 11.10 -24.50 8.11
C TRP A 133 10.95 -25.24 6.76
N GLY A 134 11.97 -25.23 5.92
CA GLY A 134 11.94 -25.90 4.61
C GLY A 134 11.63 -27.40 4.67
N GLU A 135 11.98 -28.08 5.76
CA GLU A 135 11.65 -29.51 5.93
C GLU A 135 10.15 -29.77 6.18
N PHE A 136 9.43 -28.80 6.76
CA PHE A 136 7.97 -28.87 6.89
C PHE A 136 7.23 -28.48 5.60
N TYR A 137 7.89 -27.80 4.68
CA TYR A 137 7.30 -27.26 3.46
C TYR A 137 6.96 -28.35 2.44
N ASP A 138 7.84 -29.30 2.26
CA ASP A 138 7.61 -30.45 1.37
C ASP A 138 6.39 -31.27 1.82
N PHE A 139 6.10 -31.28 3.12
CA PHE A 139 4.94 -31.93 3.69
C PHE A 139 3.61 -31.17 3.36
N PHE A 140 3.63 -29.84 3.31
CA PHE A 140 2.45 -29.03 2.99
C PHE A 140 2.15 -28.97 1.49
N LEU A 141 3.18 -28.90 0.64
CA LEU A 141 3.02 -28.95 -0.83
C LEU A 141 2.50 -30.31 -1.27
N ALA A 142 3.00 -31.40 -0.70
CA ALA A 142 2.49 -32.74 -0.97
C ALA A 142 1.02 -32.95 -0.57
N LYS A 143 0.50 -32.17 0.40
CA LYS A 143 -0.93 -32.19 0.75
C LYS A 143 -1.80 -31.29 -0.10
N ALA A 144 -1.26 -30.21 -0.66
CA ALA A 144 -2.01 -29.31 -1.53
C ALA A 144 -2.26 -29.93 -2.92
N ASP A 145 -1.32 -30.74 -3.41
CA ASP A 145 -1.46 -31.47 -4.69
C ASP A 145 -2.46 -32.66 -4.61
N ILE A 146 -2.85 -33.11 -3.40
CA ILE A 146 -3.83 -34.18 -3.21
C ILE A 146 -5.27 -33.63 -3.14
N ALA A 147 -5.45 -32.30 -3.00
CA ALA A 147 -6.75 -31.64 -2.85
C ALA A 147 -7.20 -30.85 -4.10
N SER A 148 -6.50 -30.97 -5.21
CA SER A 148 -6.84 -30.48 -6.54
C SER A 148 -7.17 -31.71 -7.43
#